data_841ca6fdb89fc4e37abbe9a3c9e5faf4
#
_entry.id   841ca6fdb89fc4e37abbe9a3c9e5faf4
#
_cell.length_a   1.000
_cell.length_b   1.000
_cell.length_c   1.000
_cell.angle_alpha   90.00
_cell.angle_beta   90.00
_cell.angle_gamma   90.00
#
_symmetry.space_group_name_H-M   'P 1'
#
loop_
_entity.id
_entity.type
_entity.pdbx_description
1 polymer ?
#
loop_
_entity_poly.entity_id
_entity_poly.type
_entity_poly.pdbx_seq_one_letter_code
_entity_poly.pdbx_strand_id
1 'polypeptide(L)'
;MIKGEQLYEGKAKKVFSTDDPELLIVDYKDDATAFNGLKKGTIQGKGVINNHMSNLLMQRLEKKGIPTHFVKELSERETLVKKVSIVPLEVIIRNISAGSFSKRYGVEEGIVFDAPTIEFSYKNDDLGDPLINEYHALALKLATKEEIETIKKYAFAVNEELKAIWKHVGVTLVDFKLEFGRLSDGTSVLADEISPDTCRLWDSETNEKLDTDRFRRDMGGVEEAYQEIMRRLTEA
;
A
#
# COMPACT_ATOMS: atom_id res chain seq x y z
N MET A 1 -5.89 -12.69 23.44
CA MET A 1 -5.78 -11.31 22.92
C MET A 1 -7.17 -10.72 22.87
N ILE A 2 -7.39 -9.61 23.55
CA ILE A 2 -8.69 -8.96 23.66
C ILE A 2 -8.64 -7.68 22.83
N LYS A 3 -9.61 -7.50 21.93
CA LYS A 3 -9.82 -6.25 21.16
C LYS A 3 -10.30 -5.16 22.12
N GLY A 4 -9.59 -4.05 22.13
CA GLY A 4 -9.86 -2.90 22.98
C GLY A 4 -10.62 -1.78 22.28
N GLU A 5 -10.30 -0.55 22.63
CA GLU A 5 -10.97 0.64 22.11
C GLU A 5 -10.52 0.98 20.69
N GLN A 6 -11.42 1.58 19.90
CA GLN A 6 -11.05 2.15 18.60
C GLN A 6 -10.20 3.39 18.81
N LEU A 7 -8.97 3.35 18.27
CA LEU A 7 -7.99 4.44 18.37
C LEU A 7 -8.08 5.40 17.19
N TYR A 8 -8.41 4.86 16.01
CA TYR A 8 -8.40 5.61 14.76
C TYR A 8 -9.36 5.00 13.75
N GLU A 9 -9.91 5.83 12.90
CA GLU A 9 -10.65 5.43 11.71
C GLU A 9 -10.18 6.26 10.51
N GLY A 10 -9.62 5.56 9.53
CA GLY A 10 -9.21 6.14 8.24
C GLY A 10 -10.23 5.87 7.13
N LYS A 11 -9.81 6.18 5.92
CA LYS A 11 -10.63 5.99 4.70
C LYS A 11 -11.01 4.53 4.46
N ALA A 12 -10.08 3.61 4.71
CA ALA A 12 -10.23 2.18 4.40
C ALA A 12 -10.16 1.25 5.62
N LYS A 13 -9.77 1.75 6.78
CA LYS A 13 -9.45 0.92 7.96
C LYS A 13 -9.86 1.57 9.27
N LYS A 14 -10.20 0.72 10.25
CA LYS A 14 -10.28 1.08 11.66
C LYS A 14 -9.14 0.43 12.41
N VAL A 15 -8.60 1.09 13.40
CA VAL A 15 -7.51 0.58 14.24
C VAL A 15 -7.95 0.52 15.69
N PHE A 16 -7.72 -0.62 16.34
CA PHE A 16 -8.10 -0.88 17.71
C PHE A 16 -6.89 -1.22 18.56
N SER A 17 -6.91 -0.80 19.82
CA SER A 17 -5.97 -1.29 20.83
C SER A 17 -6.20 -2.77 21.15
N THR A 18 -5.23 -3.36 21.84
CA THR A 18 -5.36 -4.71 22.40
C THR A 18 -4.92 -4.70 23.86
N ASP A 19 -5.05 -5.84 24.53
CA ASP A 19 -4.49 -6.08 25.87
C ASP A 19 -2.96 -6.11 25.90
N ASP A 20 -2.30 -6.14 24.74
CA ASP A 20 -0.86 -5.94 24.58
C ASP A 20 -0.55 -4.55 24.01
N PRO A 21 0.18 -3.67 24.72
CA PRO A 21 0.45 -2.31 24.25
C PRO A 21 1.31 -2.22 23.01
N GLU A 22 2.00 -3.29 22.63
CA GLU A 22 2.85 -3.36 21.42
C GLU A 22 2.09 -3.88 20.19
N LEU A 23 0.81 -4.24 20.33
CA LEU A 23 0.01 -4.83 19.27
C LEU A 23 -1.31 -4.08 19.06
N LEU A 24 -1.71 -3.99 17.80
CA LEU A 24 -2.97 -3.38 17.37
C LEU A 24 -3.77 -4.35 16.49
N ILE A 25 -5.08 -4.12 16.40
CA ILE A 25 -5.93 -4.80 15.43
C ILE A 25 -6.35 -3.79 14.37
N VAL A 26 -6.14 -4.16 13.11
CA VAL A 26 -6.61 -3.41 11.94
C VAL A 26 -7.82 -4.12 11.38
N ASP A 27 -8.92 -3.38 11.21
CA ASP A 27 -10.18 -3.84 10.63
C ASP A 27 -10.42 -3.12 9.31
N TYR A 28 -10.49 -3.88 8.22
CA TYR A 28 -10.60 -3.37 6.86
C TYR A 28 -12.04 -3.11 6.48
N LYS A 29 -12.30 -1.91 5.94
CA LYS A 29 -13.61 -1.44 5.49
C LYS A 29 -13.80 -1.65 3.99
N ASP A 30 -15.05 -1.63 3.55
CA ASP A 30 -15.41 -1.61 2.13
C ASP A 30 -15.52 -0.19 1.54
N ASP A 31 -15.35 0.83 2.38
CA ASP A 31 -15.35 2.23 1.97
C ASP A 31 -14.24 2.49 0.94
N ALA A 32 -14.58 3.20 -0.10
CA ALA A 32 -13.65 3.63 -1.14
C ALA A 32 -13.70 5.16 -1.28
N THR A 33 -12.54 5.77 -1.44
CA THR A 33 -12.42 7.21 -1.70
C THR A 33 -11.44 7.46 -2.83
N ALA A 34 -11.65 8.57 -3.56
CA ALA A 34 -10.72 9.06 -4.56
C ALA A 34 -10.66 10.59 -4.48
N PHE A 35 -9.60 11.17 -5.06
CA PHE A 35 -9.41 12.62 -5.16
C PHE A 35 -9.51 13.33 -3.79
N ASN A 36 -8.70 12.88 -2.82
CA ASN A 36 -8.69 13.41 -1.44
C ASN A 36 -10.07 13.40 -0.76
N GLY A 37 -10.85 12.33 -1.00
CA GLY A 37 -12.18 12.17 -0.39
C GLY A 37 -13.32 12.92 -1.09
N LEU A 38 -13.07 13.58 -2.22
CA LEU A 38 -14.11 14.21 -3.02
C LEU A 38 -15.06 13.18 -3.65
N LYS A 39 -14.54 12.02 -4.02
CA LYS A 39 -15.33 10.89 -4.47
C LYS A 39 -15.39 9.84 -3.36
N LYS A 40 -16.58 9.40 -3.02
CA LYS A 40 -16.83 8.38 -1.99
C LYS A 40 -17.77 7.32 -2.53
N GLY A 41 -17.59 6.10 -2.07
CA GLY A 41 -18.43 4.97 -2.44
C GLY A 41 -18.09 3.74 -1.59
N THR A 42 -18.69 2.63 -1.96
CA THR A 42 -18.45 1.33 -1.33
C THR A 42 -18.12 0.34 -2.43
N ILE A 43 -17.07 -0.46 -2.22
CA ILE A 43 -16.72 -1.60 -3.07
C ILE A 43 -16.94 -2.83 -2.22
N GLN A 44 -18.00 -3.57 -2.52
CA GLN A 44 -18.40 -4.72 -1.71
C GLN A 44 -17.32 -5.80 -1.70
N GLY A 45 -16.92 -6.25 -0.51
CA GLY A 45 -15.89 -7.27 -0.32
C GLY A 45 -14.45 -6.74 -0.38
N LYS A 46 -14.25 -5.44 -0.68
CA LYS A 46 -12.92 -4.83 -0.74
C LYS A 46 -12.11 -5.07 0.53
N GLY A 47 -12.71 -4.88 1.69
CA GLY A 47 -12.02 -5.05 2.97
C GLY A 47 -11.51 -6.47 3.18
N VAL A 48 -12.29 -7.49 2.80
CA VAL A 48 -11.86 -8.89 2.88
C VAL A 48 -10.67 -9.15 1.96
N ILE A 49 -10.75 -8.70 0.72
CA ILE A 49 -9.69 -8.89 -0.27
C ILE A 49 -8.41 -8.17 0.15
N ASN A 50 -8.51 -6.91 0.55
CA ASN A 50 -7.35 -6.13 0.96
C ASN A 50 -6.66 -6.72 2.20
N ASN A 51 -7.44 -7.20 3.17
CA ASN A 51 -6.90 -7.87 4.35
C ASN A 51 -6.10 -9.13 3.97
N HIS A 52 -6.73 -10.06 3.24
CA HIS A 52 -6.09 -11.32 2.84
C HIS A 52 -4.87 -11.09 1.95
N MET A 53 -4.99 -10.23 0.94
CA MET A 53 -3.91 -9.93 0.00
C MET A 53 -2.71 -9.30 0.71
N SER A 54 -2.94 -8.29 1.53
CA SER A 54 -1.87 -7.63 2.28
C SER A 54 -1.15 -8.61 3.19
N ASN A 55 -1.89 -9.46 3.91
CA ASN A 55 -1.31 -10.46 4.80
C ASN A 55 -0.47 -11.49 4.04
N LEU A 56 -0.98 -11.99 2.91
CA LEU A 56 -0.26 -12.94 2.07
C LEU A 56 1.05 -12.35 1.53
N LEU A 57 0.98 -11.12 1.00
CA LEU A 57 2.14 -10.45 0.44
C LEU A 57 3.17 -10.09 1.52
N MET A 58 2.75 -9.57 2.66
CA MET A 58 3.67 -9.25 3.76
C MET A 58 4.40 -10.50 4.27
N GLN A 59 3.72 -11.63 4.41
CA GLN A 59 4.37 -12.88 4.80
C GLN A 59 5.40 -13.37 3.76
N ARG A 60 5.12 -13.19 2.47
CA ARG A 60 6.09 -13.50 1.40
C ARG A 60 7.31 -12.58 1.47
N LEU A 61 7.10 -11.30 1.75
CA LEU A 61 8.19 -10.33 1.92
C LEU A 61 9.05 -10.63 3.15
N GLU A 62 8.45 -11.03 4.27
CA GLU A 62 9.19 -11.43 5.48
C GLU A 62 10.12 -12.62 5.22
N LYS A 63 9.69 -13.60 4.43
CA LYS A 63 10.54 -14.73 4.00
C LYS A 63 11.76 -14.28 3.17
N LYS A 64 11.70 -13.08 2.60
CA LYS A 64 12.81 -12.44 1.85
C LYS A 64 13.62 -11.45 2.69
N GLY A 65 13.37 -11.41 3.99
CA GLY A 65 14.12 -10.55 4.93
C GLY A 65 13.65 -9.11 4.99
N ILE A 66 12.46 -8.80 4.47
CA ILE A 66 11.85 -7.47 4.58
C ILE A 66 10.92 -7.48 5.79
N PRO A 67 11.24 -6.76 6.88
CA PRO A 67 10.40 -6.77 8.08
C PRO A 67 9.10 -6.02 7.84
N THR A 68 8.00 -6.57 8.36
CA THR A 68 6.68 -5.95 8.28
C THR A 68 6.02 -5.86 9.65
N HIS A 69 4.92 -5.12 9.73
CA HIS A 69 4.12 -5.04 10.95
C HIS A 69 3.17 -6.24 11.13
N PHE A 70 3.05 -7.12 10.14
CA PHE A 70 2.15 -8.28 10.21
C PHE A 70 2.52 -9.20 11.39
N VAL A 71 1.50 -9.67 12.10
CA VAL A 71 1.65 -10.68 13.14
C VAL A 71 0.78 -11.89 12.82
N LYS A 72 -0.53 -11.69 12.66
CA LYS A 72 -1.48 -12.77 12.44
C LYS A 72 -2.80 -12.27 11.86
N GLU A 73 -3.34 -12.96 10.88
CA GLU A 73 -4.72 -12.78 10.43
C GLU A 73 -5.68 -13.33 11.50
N LEU A 74 -6.64 -12.52 11.93
CA LEU A 74 -7.62 -12.88 12.97
C LEU A 74 -8.97 -13.31 12.40
N SER A 75 -9.38 -12.68 11.31
CA SER A 75 -10.63 -12.94 10.61
C SER A 75 -10.52 -12.48 9.15
N GLU A 76 -11.61 -12.59 8.41
CA GLU A 76 -11.67 -12.12 7.01
C GLU A 76 -11.32 -10.63 6.88
N ARG A 77 -11.59 -9.81 7.90
CA ARG A 77 -11.40 -8.36 7.89
C ARG A 77 -10.35 -7.85 8.87
N GLU A 78 -9.95 -8.67 9.83
CA GLU A 78 -9.09 -8.22 10.91
C GLU A 78 -7.73 -8.89 10.91
N THR A 79 -6.70 -8.09 11.14
CA THR A 79 -5.31 -8.54 11.28
C THR A 79 -4.70 -7.93 12.53
N LEU A 80 -3.98 -8.76 13.27
CA LEU A 80 -3.10 -8.35 14.35
C LEU A 80 -1.79 -7.86 13.75
N VAL A 81 -1.40 -6.65 14.12
CA VAL A 81 -0.18 -5.99 13.64
C VAL A 81 0.64 -5.46 14.82
N LYS A 82 1.94 -5.33 14.62
CA LYS A 82 2.81 -4.60 15.55
C LYS A 82 2.42 -3.13 15.56
N LYS A 83 2.38 -2.54 16.75
CA LYS A 83 2.19 -1.11 16.89
C LYS A 83 3.41 -0.38 16.36
N VAL A 84 3.19 0.58 15.49
CA VAL A 84 4.25 1.42 14.92
C VAL A 84 3.89 2.90 15.04
N SER A 85 4.92 3.74 15.13
CA SER A 85 4.81 5.16 14.84
C SER A 85 5.10 5.35 13.36
N ILE A 86 4.07 5.76 12.59
CA ILE A 86 4.22 5.92 11.13
C ILE A 86 5.25 7.01 10.83
N VAL A 87 6.19 6.68 9.95
CA VAL A 87 7.05 7.68 9.30
C VAL A 87 6.16 8.46 8.34
N PRO A 88 6.03 9.79 8.47
CA PRO A 88 5.04 10.56 7.73
C PRO A 88 5.43 10.78 6.26
N LEU A 89 5.79 9.72 5.59
CA LEU A 89 6.14 9.66 4.17
C LEU A 89 5.31 8.60 3.47
N GLU A 90 4.67 8.97 2.38
CA GLU A 90 4.24 8.00 1.37
C GLU A 90 5.42 7.73 0.44
N VAL A 91 5.72 6.46 0.22
CA VAL A 91 6.83 6.00 -0.62
C VAL A 91 6.26 5.35 -1.86
N ILE A 92 6.52 5.92 -3.02
CA ILE A 92 5.91 5.48 -4.28
C ILE A 92 7.02 4.98 -5.21
N ILE A 93 6.91 3.72 -5.62
CA ILE A 93 7.76 3.11 -6.64
C ILE A 93 6.97 3.00 -7.93
N ARG A 94 7.57 3.42 -9.05
CA ARG A 94 6.96 3.29 -10.37
C ARG A 94 7.87 2.56 -11.35
N ASN A 95 7.31 1.57 -12.02
CA ASN A 95 7.93 0.81 -13.09
C ASN A 95 7.46 1.29 -14.47
N ILE A 96 6.24 1.85 -14.51
CA ILE A 96 5.54 2.27 -15.73
C ILE A 96 4.85 3.60 -15.44
N SER A 97 4.79 4.49 -16.43
CA SER A 97 4.09 5.77 -16.28
C SER A 97 2.58 5.59 -16.14
N ALA A 98 2.01 6.20 -15.10
CA ALA A 98 0.57 6.21 -14.88
C ALA A 98 0.17 7.32 -13.89
N GLY A 99 -1.11 7.61 -13.84
CA GLY A 99 -1.74 8.46 -12.84
C GLY A 99 -1.09 9.84 -12.70
N SER A 100 -0.72 10.20 -11.47
CA SER A 100 -0.14 11.51 -11.16
C SER A 100 1.22 11.77 -11.83
N PHE A 101 2.00 10.73 -12.09
CA PHE A 101 3.27 10.85 -12.83
C PHE A 101 3.01 11.35 -14.25
N SER A 102 2.11 10.66 -14.98
CA SER A 102 1.76 11.03 -16.36
C SER A 102 1.20 12.45 -16.44
N LYS A 103 0.32 12.83 -15.51
CA LYS A 103 -0.25 14.18 -15.45
C LYS A 103 0.81 15.24 -15.14
N ARG A 104 1.69 14.98 -14.19
CA ARG A 104 2.69 15.95 -13.70
C ARG A 104 3.75 16.24 -14.74
N TYR A 105 4.17 15.23 -15.48
CA TYR A 105 5.26 15.35 -16.45
C TYR A 105 4.80 15.40 -17.90
N GLY A 106 3.49 15.37 -18.16
CA GLY A 106 2.93 15.47 -19.51
C GLY A 106 3.30 14.28 -20.39
N VAL A 107 3.43 13.09 -19.82
CA VAL A 107 3.78 11.87 -20.57
C VAL A 107 2.58 10.91 -20.63
N GLU A 108 2.53 10.12 -21.68
CA GLU A 108 1.48 9.10 -21.84
C GLU A 108 1.58 8.03 -20.76
N GLU A 109 0.46 7.40 -20.42
CA GLU A 109 0.45 6.21 -19.58
C GLU A 109 0.98 5.00 -20.36
N GLY A 110 1.66 4.09 -19.65
CA GLY A 110 2.12 2.83 -20.23
C GLY A 110 3.57 2.85 -20.70
N ILE A 111 4.33 3.94 -20.52
CA ILE A 111 5.76 3.97 -20.83
C ILE A 111 6.51 3.18 -19.76
N VAL A 112 7.17 2.10 -20.16
CA VAL A 112 8.00 1.28 -19.28
C VAL A 112 9.32 2.00 -19.04
N PHE A 113 9.71 2.14 -17.78
CA PHE A 113 10.96 2.79 -17.41
C PHE A 113 12.14 1.82 -17.50
N ASP A 114 13.29 2.31 -17.89
CA ASP A 114 14.55 1.53 -17.90
C ASP A 114 14.95 1.10 -16.48
N ALA A 115 14.64 1.93 -15.48
CA ALA A 115 14.82 1.65 -14.06
C ALA A 115 13.62 2.20 -13.26
N PRO A 116 13.25 1.55 -12.16
CA PRO A 116 12.15 2.05 -11.32
C PRO A 116 12.50 3.42 -10.72
N THR A 117 11.48 4.27 -10.61
CA THR A 117 11.59 5.55 -9.91
C THR A 117 11.13 5.41 -8.46
N ILE A 118 11.62 6.28 -7.58
CA ILE A 118 11.11 6.43 -6.22
C ILE A 118 10.69 7.88 -5.99
N GLU A 119 9.52 8.04 -5.38
CA GLU A 119 8.97 9.33 -4.98
C GLU A 119 8.65 9.30 -3.49
N PHE A 120 8.76 10.47 -2.85
CA PHE A 120 8.27 10.69 -1.50
C PHE A 120 7.18 11.77 -1.52
N SER A 121 6.08 11.52 -0.80
CA SER A 121 5.11 12.54 -0.46
C SER A 121 5.06 12.73 1.05
N TYR A 122 4.93 13.97 1.50
CA TYR A 122 4.67 14.25 2.90
C TYR A 122 3.24 13.83 3.23
N LYS A 123 3.08 12.82 4.06
CA LYS A 123 1.77 12.34 4.51
C LYS A 123 1.12 13.35 5.42
N ASN A 124 0.32 14.23 4.82
CA ASN A 124 -0.40 15.28 5.51
C ASN A 124 -1.64 15.68 4.68
N ASP A 125 -2.80 15.17 5.08
CA ASP A 125 -4.07 15.36 4.37
C ASP A 125 -4.41 16.86 4.19
N ASP A 126 -4.09 17.70 5.20
CA ASP A 126 -4.38 19.16 5.16
C ASP A 126 -3.57 19.88 4.08
N LEU A 127 -2.39 19.34 3.74
CA LEU A 127 -1.52 19.84 2.69
C LEU A 127 -1.70 19.14 1.35
N GLY A 128 -2.58 18.12 1.28
CA GLY A 128 -2.82 17.35 0.07
C GLY A 128 -1.64 16.43 -0.30
N ASP A 129 -0.93 15.91 0.69
CA ASP A 129 0.19 14.97 0.55
C ASP A 129 1.22 15.43 -0.51
N PRO A 130 1.86 16.59 -0.34
CA PRO A 130 2.72 17.19 -1.35
C PRO A 130 3.94 16.32 -1.65
N LEU A 131 4.30 16.25 -2.93
CA LEU A 131 5.54 15.61 -3.38
C LEU A 131 6.74 16.36 -2.81
N ILE A 132 7.66 15.62 -2.20
CA ILE A 132 8.90 16.14 -1.63
C ILE A 132 10.09 15.29 -2.04
N ASN A 133 11.29 15.77 -1.79
CA ASN A 133 12.51 14.97 -1.92
C ASN A 133 13.11 14.66 -0.54
N GLU A 134 14.21 13.90 -0.53
CA GLU A 134 14.89 13.49 0.70
C GLU A 134 15.35 14.68 1.55
N TYR A 135 15.80 15.77 0.93
CA TYR A 135 16.27 16.95 1.65
C TYR A 135 15.13 17.68 2.36
N HIS A 136 13.95 17.73 1.74
CA HIS A 136 12.74 18.25 2.39
C HIS A 136 12.36 17.38 3.59
N ALA A 137 12.40 16.07 3.44
CA ALA A 137 12.08 15.14 4.53
C ALA A 137 13.03 15.33 5.73
N LEU A 138 14.32 15.53 5.48
CA LEU A 138 15.32 15.82 6.52
C LEU A 138 15.08 17.20 7.14
N ALA A 139 14.89 18.24 6.34
CA ALA A 139 14.66 19.60 6.83
C ALA A 139 13.41 19.71 7.70
N LEU A 140 12.35 19.01 7.33
CA LEU A 140 11.08 18.95 8.07
C LEU A 140 11.12 17.93 9.22
N LYS A 141 12.24 17.24 9.42
CA LYS A 141 12.43 16.22 10.47
C LYS A 141 11.38 15.09 10.43
N LEU A 142 10.95 14.71 9.24
CA LEU A 142 9.98 13.62 9.04
C LEU A 142 10.63 12.25 9.21
N ALA A 143 11.90 12.14 8.84
CA ALA A 143 12.71 10.94 8.98
C ALA A 143 14.20 11.30 9.12
N THR A 144 14.98 10.42 9.69
CA THR A 144 16.44 10.54 9.69
C THR A 144 17.03 10.07 8.36
N LYS A 145 18.29 10.41 8.10
CA LYS A 145 19.01 9.94 6.91
C LYS A 145 19.07 8.41 6.87
N GLU A 146 19.36 7.78 7.99
CA GLU A 146 19.44 6.32 8.15
C GLU A 146 18.08 5.67 7.87
N GLU A 147 17.00 6.27 8.36
CA GLU A 147 15.63 5.80 8.06
C GLU A 147 15.32 5.89 6.57
N ILE A 148 15.65 7.01 5.93
CA ILE A 148 15.43 7.20 4.49
C ILE A 148 16.20 6.15 3.67
N GLU A 149 17.47 5.90 3.99
CA GLU A 149 18.26 4.88 3.29
C GLU A 149 17.69 3.47 3.49
N THR A 150 17.23 3.16 4.70
CA THR A 150 16.57 1.88 4.99
C THR A 150 15.26 1.74 4.24
N ILE A 151 14.43 2.78 4.23
CA ILE A 151 13.16 2.82 3.49
C ILE A 151 13.39 2.61 1.99
N LYS A 152 14.35 3.29 1.41
CA LYS A 152 14.70 3.13 -0.01
C LYS A 152 15.12 1.71 -0.33
N LYS A 153 16.01 1.15 0.49
CA LYS A 153 16.47 -0.23 0.34
C LYS A 153 15.29 -1.21 0.36
N TYR A 154 14.40 -1.08 1.34
CA TYR A 154 13.23 -1.95 1.45
C TYR A 154 12.23 -1.73 0.32
N ALA A 155 11.97 -0.48 -0.06
CA ALA A 155 11.02 -0.17 -1.13
C ALA A 155 11.44 -0.79 -2.47
N PHE A 156 12.72 -0.69 -2.84
CA PHE A 156 13.22 -1.34 -4.06
C PHE A 156 13.23 -2.87 -3.96
N ALA A 157 13.56 -3.44 -2.79
CA ALA A 157 13.47 -4.88 -2.57
C ALA A 157 12.03 -5.39 -2.67
N VAL A 158 11.07 -4.66 -2.09
CA VAL A 158 9.63 -4.93 -2.24
C VAL A 158 9.23 -4.91 -3.72
N ASN A 159 9.71 -3.93 -4.48
CA ASN A 159 9.42 -3.82 -5.92
C ASN A 159 9.83 -5.09 -6.68
N GLU A 160 11.04 -5.57 -6.47
CA GLU A 160 11.53 -6.77 -7.16
C GLU A 160 10.71 -8.02 -6.80
N GLU A 161 10.39 -8.20 -5.52
CA GLU A 161 9.56 -9.33 -5.10
C GLU A 161 8.12 -9.24 -5.63
N LEU A 162 7.49 -8.08 -5.54
CA LEU A 162 6.13 -7.88 -6.05
C LEU A 162 6.06 -8.03 -7.57
N LYS A 163 7.04 -7.52 -8.33
CA LYS A 163 7.12 -7.72 -9.78
C LYS A 163 7.15 -9.21 -10.13
N ALA A 164 7.96 -9.99 -9.41
CA ALA A 164 8.06 -11.43 -9.62
C ALA A 164 6.75 -12.15 -9.30
N ILE A 165 6.12 -11.82 -8.17
CA ILE A 165 4.84 -12.40 -7.73
C ILE A 165 3.75 -12.12 -8.77
N TRP A 166 3.56 -10.86 -9.15
CA TRP A 166 2.51 -10.47 -10.08
C TRP A 166 2.74 -10.99 -11.49
N LYS A 167 3.98 -10.99 -11.96
CA LYS A 167 4.34 -11.58 -13.26
C LYS A 167 3.97 -13.07 -13.33
N HIS A 168 4.16 -13.81 -12.25
CA HIS A 168 3.84 -15.23 -12.19
C HIS A 168 2.36 -15.50 -12.46
N VAL A 169 1.49 -14.58 -12.10
CA VAL A 169 0.03 -14.69 -12.26
C VAL A 169 -0.53 -13.87 -13.42
N GLY A 170 0.32 -13.48 -14.37
CA GLY A 170 -0.09 -12.75 -15.58
C GLY A 170 -0.52 -11.31 -15.31
N VAL A 171 0.08 -10.68 -14.32
CA VAL A 171 -0.19 -9.28 -13.93
C VAL A 171 1.07 -8.44 -14.01
N THR A 172 0.92 -7.24 -14.52
CA THR A 172 1.98 -6.22 -14.58
C THR A 172 1.84 -5.27 -13.40
N LEU A 173 2.88 -5.18 -12.58
CA LEU A 173 2.98 -4.18 -11.52
C LEU A 173 3.43 -2.85 -12.11
N VAL A 174 2.53 -1.89 -12.17
CA VAL A 174 2.78 -0.55 -12.72
C VAL A 174 3.48 0.35 -11.72
N ASP A 175 2.83 0.56 -10.61
CA ASP A 175 3.35 1.34 -9.48
C ASP A 175 2.65 0.93 -8.18
N PHE A 176 3.18 1.38 -7.07
CA PHE A 176 2.56 1.16 -5.77
C PHE A 176 3.07 2.17 -4.73
N LYS A 177 2.26 2.35 -3.69
CA LYS A 177 2.56 3.17 -2.53
C LYS A 177 2.84 2.27 -1.32
N LEU A 178 3.88 2.59 -0.56
CA LEU A 178 4.22 1.99 0.73
C LEU A 178 4.23 3.04 1.83
N GLU A 179 3.97 2.60 3.04
CA GLU A 179 4.22 3.35 4.26
C GLU A 179 5.07 2.51 5.21
N PHE A 180 5.95 3.18 5.95
CA PHE A 180 6.83 2.54 6.92
C PHE A 180 6.56 3.08 8.31
N GLY A 181 6.85 2.30 9.32
CA GLY A 181 6.69 2.68 10.71
C GLY A 181 7.89 2.29 11.55
N ARG A 182 8.00 2.94 12.70
CA ARG A 182 9.00 2.65 13.73
C ARG A 182 8.36 1.81 14.83
N LEU A 183 8.98 0.70 15.16
CA LEU A 183 8.67 -0.05 16.39
C LEU A 183 9.11 0.75 17.62
N SER A 184 8.75 0.28 18.80
CA SER A 184 9.15 0.91 20.08
C SER A 184 10.67 1.00 20.28
N ASP A 185 11.43 0.08 19.69
CA ASP A 185 12.89 0.06 19.70
C ASP A 185 13.55 0.92 18.59
N GLY A 186 12.75 1.58 17.77
CA GLY A 186 13.21 2.38 16.63
C GLY A 186 13.43 1.63 15.34
N THR A 187 13.22 0.30 15.30
CA THR A 187 13.35 -0.51 14.08
C THR A 187 12.31 -0.09 13.05
N SER A 188 12.74 0.15 11.81
CA SER A 188 11.85 0.45 10.70
C SER A 188 11.26 -0.83 10.11
N VAL A 189 9.95 -0.86 9.93
CA VAL A 189 9.22 -1.97 9.31
C VAL A 189 8.22 -1.46 8.28
N LEU A 190 7.91 -2.29 7.29
CA LEU A 190 6.83 -2.02 6.36
C LEU A 190 5.50 -2.11 7.09
N ALA A 191 4.66 -1.09 6.94
CA ALA A 191 3.36 -0.98 7.57
C ALA A 191 2.27 -0.75 6.51
N ASP A 192 1.12 -0.21 6.90
CA ASP A 192 -0.05 0.03 6.06
C ASP A 192 -0.53 -1.26 5.38
N GLU A 193 -0.69 -1.26 4.08
CA GLU A 193 -1.17 -2.39 3.29
C GLU A 193 -0.49 -2.48 1.93
N ILE A 194 -0.57 -3.66 1.32
CA ILE A 194 -0.29 -3.89 -0.10
C ILE A 194 -1.52 -4.53 -0.70
N SER A 195 -2.23 -3.79 -1.54
CA SER A 195 -3.54 -4.19 -2.06
C SER A 195 -3.85 -3.51 -3.39
N PRO A 196 -4.98 -3.82 -4.04
CA PRO A 196 -5.42 -3.09 -5.23
C PRO A 196 -5.72 -1.61 -4.96
N ASP A 197 -5.83 -1.19 -3.69
CA ASP A 197 -5.97 0.23 -3.31
C ASP A 197 -4.64 0.98 -3.37
N THR A 198 -3.53 0.29 -3.16
CA THR A 198 -2.18 0.87 -3.09
C THR A 198 -1.30 0.52 -4.27
N CYS A 199 -1.71 -0.42 -5.11
CA CYS A 199 -0.99 -0.87 -6.30
C CYS A 199 -1.81 -0.64 -7.57
N ARG A 200 -1.15 -0.19 -8.66
CA ARG A 200 -1.70 -0.32 -10.01
C ARG A 200 -1.27 -1.65 -10.60
N LEU A 201 -2.25 -2.45 -10.92
CA LEU A 201 -2.10 -3.82 -11.40
C LEU A 201 -2.86 -3.96 -12.72
N TRP A 202 -2.13 -4.23 -13.79
CA TRP A 202 -2.73 -4.39 -15.10
C TRP A 202 -2.61 -5.84 -15.58
N ASP A 203 -3.62 -6.35 -16.22
CA ASP A 203 -3.52 -7.62 -16.95
C ASP A 203 -2.38 -7.54 -17.96
N SER A 204 -1.47 -8.54 -17.95
CA SER A 204 -0.26 -8.49 -18.77
C SER A 204 -0.50 -8.61 -20.28
N GLU A 205 -1.65 -9.15 -20.69
CA GLU A 205 -2.00 -9.34 -22.10
C GLU A 205 -2.86 -8.19 -22.62
N THR A 206 -3.85 -7.76 -21.83
CA THR A 206 -4.88 -6.81 -22.27
C THR A 206 -4.68 -5.39 -21.76
N ASN A 207 -3.80 -5.18 -20.77
CA ASN A 207 -3.65 -3.94 -20.02
C ASN A 207 -4.92 -3.50 -19.28
N GLU A 208 -5.86 -4.39 -19.06
CA GLU A 208 -7.05 -4.14 -18.28
C GLU A 208 -6.67 -3.81 -16.82
N LYS A 209 -7.32 -2.81 -16.24
CA LYS A 209 -7.05 -2.38 -14.87
C LYS A 209 -7.70 -3.36 -13.89
N LEU A 210 -6.89 -3.91 -12.96
CA LEU A 210 -7.32 -4.86 -11.93
C LEU A 210 -7.15 -4.26 -10.52
N ASP A 211 -7.35 -2.96 -10.40
CA ASP A 211 -7.10 -2.16 -9.21
C ASP A 211 -8.13 -1.05 -9.02
N THR A 212 -7.92 -0.18 -8.02
CA THR A 212 -8.82 0.90 -7.65
C THR A 212 -8.97 2.00 -8.71
N ASP A 213 -8.15 2.02 -9.77
CA ASP A 213 -8.34 2.97 -10.87
C ASP A 213 -9.70 2.77 -11.56
N ARG A 214 -10.27 1.56 -11.53
CA ARG A 214 -11.64 1.34 -12.01
C ARG A 214 -12.67 2.18 -11.26
N PHE A 215 -12.50 2.32 -9.94
CA PHE A 215 -13.34 3.21 -9.13
C PHE A 215 -13.02 4.68 -9.38
N ARG A 216 -11.74 5.06 -9.42
CA ARG A 216 -11.31 6.45 -9.65
C ARG A 216 -11.82 7.01 -10.96
N ARG A 217 -11.84 6.18 -12.02
CA ARG A 217 -12.13 6.57 -13.42
C ARG A 217 -13.54 6.18 -13.88
N ASP A 218 -14.41 5.71 -13.00
CA ASP A 218 -15.77 5.25 -13.33
C ASP A 218 -15.81 4.18 -14.46
N MET A 219 -14.88 3.24 -14.43
CA MET A 219 -14.76 2.21 -15.47
C MET A 219 -15.72 1.03 -15.29
N GLY A 220 -16.38 0.93 -14.14
CA GLY A 220 -17.22 -0.22 -13.81
C GLY A 220 -16.41 -1.49 -13.50
N GLY A 221 -17.09 -2.57 -13.11
CA GLY A 221 -16.46 -3.87 -12.84
C GLY A 221 -15.41 -3.84 -11.71
N VAL A 222 -15.61 -3.01 -10.70
CA VAL A 222 -14.62 -2.80 -9.63
C VAL A 222 -14.52 -4.03 -8.73
N GLU A 223 -15.66 -4.54 -8.28
CA GLU A 223 -15.74 -5.73 -7.43
C GLU A 223 -15.16 -6.96 -8.16
N GLU A 224 -15.51 -7.14 -9.43
CA GLU A 224 -15.02 -8.23 -10.26
C GLU A 224 -13.50 -8.16 -10.45
N ALA A 225 -12.94 -6.97 -10.62
CA ALA A 225 -11.49 -6.76 -10.73
C ALA A 225 -10.77 -7.13 -9.43
N TYR A 226 -11.31 -6.76 -8.27
CA TYR A 226 -10.74 -7.12 -6.97
C TYR A 226 -10.80 -8.63 -6.73
N GLN A 227 -11.91 -9.25 -7.08
CA GLN A 227 -12.06 -10.71 -6.99
C GLN A 227 -11.09 -11.43 -7.92
N GLU A 228 -10.95 -10.99 -9.16
CA GLU A 228 -10.05 -11.59 -10.15
C GLU A 228 -8.59 -11.50 -9.73
N ILE A 229 -8.14 -10.33 -9.24
CA ILE A 229 -6.76 -10.17 -8.81
C ILE A 229 -6.44 -11.04 -7.58
N MET A 230 -7.39 -11.19 -6.65
CA MET A 230 -7.24 -12.05 -5.49
C MET A 230 -7.22 -13.54 -5.90
N ARG A 231 -8.12 -13.95 -6.82
CA ARG A 231 -8.15 -15.30 -7.35
C ARG A 231 -6.81 -15.68 -7.97
N ARG A 232 -6.27 -14.85 -8.86
CA ARG A 232 -4.96 -15.08 -9.49
C ARG A 232 -3.84 -15.25 -8.47
N LEU A 233 -3.83 -14.44 -7.43
CA LEU A 233 -2.78 -14.50 -6.40
C LEU A 233 -2.86 -15.75 -5.54
N THR A 234 -4.05 -16.31 -5.33
CA THR A 234 -4.28 -17.47 -4.45
C THR A 234 -4.21 -18.82 -5.18
N GLU A 235 -4.47 -18.84 -6.48
CA GLU A 235 -4.41 -20.06 -7.30
C GLU A 235 -3.02 -20.35 -7.88
N ALA A 236 -2.01 -19.52 -7.57
CA ALA A 236 -0.65 -19.58 -8.12
C ALA A 236 0.33 -20.39 -7.27
#